data_6f375a95ab2413f43ad37f36f7796153
#
_entry.id   6f375a95ab2413f43ad37f36f7796153
#
_cell.length_a   1.000
_cell.length_b   1.000
_cell.length_c   1.000
_cell.angle_alpha   90.00
_cell.angle_beta   90.00
_cell.angle_gamma   90.00
#
_symmetry.space_group_name_H-M   'P 1'
#
loop_
_entity.id
_entity.type
_entity.pdbx_description
1 polymer ?
#
loop_
_entity_poly.entity_id
_entity_poly.type
_entity_poly.pdbx_seq_one_letter_code
_entity_poly.pdbx_strand_id
1 'polypeptide(L)'
;VAIIVVAACVYLAHEFQSSALRDANVINGIGKSCNFVNEACEFLIDEKLSIATFSSTPLPEESVTLKILIPEDHEIESAWIEGVNMYMGKIPVLLENNGNGEWSGWFMLGSCSEPLMKWQLRLNIKDKESPNYLYFVTQN
;
A
#
# COMPACT_ATOMS: atom_id res chain seq x y z
N VAL A 1 -13.27 -32.17 -37.26
CA VAL A 1 -12.09 -32.10 -36.37
C VAL A 1 -11.46 -30.71 -36.47
N ALA A 2 -11.21 -30.15 -37.64
CA ALA A 2 -10.60 -28.84 -37.82
C ALA A 2 -11.42 -27.69 -37.19
N ILE A 3 -12.74 -27.71 -37.30
CA ILE A 3 -13.64 -26.68 -36.74
C ILE A 3 -13.61 -26.68 -35.21
N ILE A 4 -13.53 -27.86 -34.59
CA ILE A 4 -13.47 -27.98 -33.13
C ILE A 4 -12.15 -27.40 -32.58
N VAL A 5 -11.04 -27.66 -33.27
CA VAL A 5 -9.73 -27.14 -32.89
C VAL A 5 -9.69 -25.60 -32.97
N VAL A 6 -10.24 -25.03 -34.04
CA VAL A 6 -10.31 -23.57 -34.21
C VAL A 6 -11.19 -22.95 -33.12
N ALA A 7 -12.33 -23.52 -32.81
CA ALA A 7 -13.22 -23.05 -31.76
C ALA A 7 -12.55 -23.08 -30.38
N ALA A 8 -11.80 -24.14 -30.07
CA ALA A 8 -11.05 -24.27 -28.81
C ALA A 8 -9.93 -23.23 -28.72
N CYS A 9 -9.20 -22.99 -29.81
CA CYS A 9 -8.16 -21.95 -29.82
C CYS A 9 -8.73 -20.55 -29.64
N VAL A 10 -9.86 -20.23 -30.23
CA VAL A 10 -10.53 -18.93 -30.07
C VAL A 10 -11.02 -18.76 -28.62
N TYR A 11 -11.58 -19.82 -28.03
CA TYR A 11 -12.06 -19.78 -26.66
C TYR A 11 -10.91 -19.54 -25.66
N LEU A 12 -9.81 -20.28 -25.82
CA LEU A 12 -8.62 -20.12 -24.97
C LEU A 12 -7.99 -18.75 -25.12
N ALA A 13 -7.92 -18.20 -26.33
CA ALA A 13 -7.40 -16.86 -26.56
C ALA A 13 -8.28 -15.80 -25.91
N HIS A 14 -9.60 -15.96 -25.93
CA HIS A 14 -10.55 -15.05 -25.31
C HIS A 14 -10.43 -15.04 -23.79
N GLU A 15 -10.28 -16.21 -23.16
CA GLU A 15 -10.07 -16.31 -21.72
C GLU A 15 -8.75 -15.65 -21.30
N PHE A 16 -7.68 -15.87 -22.06
CA PHE A 16 -6.38 -15.26 -21.78
C PHE A 16 -6.40 -13.74 -21.89
N GLN A 17 -7.07 -13.20 -22.91
CA GLN A 17 -7.24 -11.74 -23.07
C GLN A 17 -8.10 -11.13 -21.95
N SER A 18 -9.14 -11.83 -21.53
CA SER A 18 -10.03 -11.34 -20.46
C SER A 18 -9.30 -11.23 -19.12
N SER A 19 -8.41 -12.17 -18.82
CA SER A 19 -7.61 -12.14 -17.60
C SER A 19 -6.60 -10.98 -17.62
N ALA A 20 -5.89 -10.80 -18.73
CA ALA A 20 -4.91 -9.71 -18.89
C ALA A 20 -5.57 -8.32 -18.81
N LEU A 21 -6.77 -8.16 -19.37
CA LEU A 21 -7.51 -6.89 -19.29
C LEU A 21 -8.03 -6.57 -17.90
N ARG A 22 -8.39 -7.58 -17.11
CA ARG A 22 -8.79 -7.38 -15.70
C ARG A 22 -7.62 -6.89 -14.87
N ASP A 23 -6.46 -7.49 -15.00
CA ASP A 23 -5.26 -7.09 -14.26
C ASP A 23 -4.82 -5.66 -14.65
N ALA A 24 -4.85 -5.33 -15.93
CA ALA A 24 -4.54 -3.99 -16.42
C ALA A 24 -5.53 -2.92 -15.89
N ASN A 25 -6.82 -3.24 -15.82
CA ASN A 25 -7.83 -2.32 -15.29
C ASN A 25 -7.70 -2.09 -13.77
N VAL A 26 -7.32 -3.11 -13.02
CA VAL A 26 -7.04 -3.00 -11.57
C VAL A 26 -5.84 -2.09 -11.35
N ILE A 27 -4.77 -2.27 -12.09
CA ILE A 27 -3.54 -1.46 -11.95
C ILE A 27 -3.77 0.00 -12.38
N ASN A 28 -4.59 0.25 -13.39
CA ASN A 28 -4.87 1.62 -13.87
C ASN A 28 -5.61 2.50 -12.86
N GLY A 29 -6.29 1.91 -11.87
CA GLY A 29 -6.95 2.65 -10.79
C GLY A 29 -6.06 2.90 -9.55
N ILE A 30 -4.86 2.32 -9.52
CA ILE A 30 -3.93 2.41 -8.39
C ILE A 30 -2.81 3.39 -8.72
N GLY A 31 -2.51 4.29 -7.79
CA GLY A 31 -1.46 5.31 -7.96
C GLY A 31 -0.35 5.18 -6.91
N LYS A 32 0.47 6.23 -6.83
CA LYS A 32 1.54 6.35 -5.82
C LYS A 32 1.03 6.61 -4.41
N SER A 33 -0.19 7.06 -4.26
CA SER A 33 -0.86 7.29 -2.99
C SER A 33 -2.11 6.43 -2.89
N CYS A 34 -2.49 6.12 -1.67
CA CYS A 34 -3.70 5.36 -1.39
C CYS A 34 -4.28 5.74 -0.03
N ASN A 35 -5.54 5.37 0.17
CA ASN A 35 -6.19 5.44 1.46
C ASN A 35 -6.37 4.02 2.00
N PHE A 36 -6.08 3.82 3.28
CA PHE A 36 -6.35 2.54 3.93
C PHE A 36 -7.85 2.27 4.00
N VAL A 37 -8.25 1.12 3.52
CA VAL A 37 -9.62 0.59 3.60
C VAL A 37 -9.52 -0.82 4.16
N ASN A 38 -10.26 -1.09 5.23
CA ASN A 38 -10.19 -2.38 5.93
C ASN A 38 -8.74 -2.79 6.28
N GLU A 39 -7.98 -1.83 6.79
CA GLU A 39 -6.60 -2.01 7.25
C GLU A 39 -5.58 -2.33 6.14
N ALA A 40 -5.95 -2.13 4.88
CA ALA A 40 -5.08 -2.35 3.73
C ALA A 40 -5.08 -1.17 2.77
N CYS A 41 -3.95 -0.96 2.10
CA CYS A 41 -3.72 0.13 1.16
C CYS A 41 -2.81 -0.36 0.03
N GLU A 42 -3.28 -0.28 -1.20
CA GLU A 42 -2.54 -0.68 -2.38
C GLU A 42 -1.99 0.53 -3.12
N PHE A 43 -0.74 0.48 -3.50
CA PHE A 43 -0.05 1.58 -4.18
C PHE A 43 0.98 1.04 -5.18
N LEU A 44 1.51 1.92 -6.02
CA LEU A 44 2.50 1.55 -7.03
C LEU A 44 3.88 2.13 -6.72
N ILE A 45 4.90 1.29 -6.88
CA ILE A 45 6.30 1.69 -6.96
C ILE A 45 6.80 1.25 -8.33
N ASP A 46 7.21 2.22 -9.18
CA ASP A 46 7.62 1.94 -10.56
C ASP A 46 6.63 1.05 -11.33
N GLU A 47 5.33 1.39 -11.26
CA GLU A 47 4.24 0.67 -11.92
C GLU A 47 4.04 -0.77 -11.42
N LYS A 48 4.72 -1.17 -10.34
CA LYS A 48 4.56 -2.46 -9.68
C LYS A 48 3.73 -2.33 -8.43
N LEU A 49 2.81 -3.27 -8.26
CA LEU A 49 1.89 -3.28 -7.13
C LEU A 49 2.62 -3.54 -5.81
N SER A 50 2.31 -2.71 -4.84
CA SER A 50 2.75 -2.81 -3.45
C SER A 50 1.54 -2.70 -2.53
N ILE A 51 1.64 -3.29 -1.34
CA ILE A 51 0.54 -3.28 -0.37
C ILE A 51 1.08 -3.02 1.03
N ALA A 52 0.38 -2.16 1.77
CA ALA A 52 0.59 -1.93 3.19
C ALA A 52 -0.61 -2.40 3.98
N THR A 53 -0.37 -3.06 5.10
CA THR A 53 -1.42 -3.56 6.00
C THR A 53 -1.12 -3.23 7.45
N PHE A 54 -2.17 -2.90 8.21
CA PHE A 54 -2.11 -2.79 9.66
C PHE A 54 -2.53 -4.10 10.32
N SER A 55 -1.95 -4.41 11.47
CA SER A 55 -2.36 -5.58 12.28
C SER A 55 -3.75 -5.42 12.88
N SER A 56 -4.20 -4.18 13.07
CA SER A 56 -5.51 -3.82 13.61
C SER A 56 -5.83 -2.39 13.20
N THR A 57 -7.06 -1.96 13.38
CA THR A 57 -7.44 -0.56 13.18
C THR A 57 -6.63 0.34 14.13
N PRO A 58 -5.86 1.33 13.62
CA PRO A 58 -5.11 2.22 14.46
C PRO A 58 -6.00 3.01 15.42
N LEU A 59 -5.62 3.03 16.69
CA LEU A 59 -6.26 3.82 17.75
C LEU A 59 -5.19 4.63 18.48
N PRO A 60 -5.55 5.81 19.02
CA PRO A 60 -4.62 6.60 19.82
C PRO A 60 -4.07 5.82 21.00
N GLU A 61 -2.77 5.98 21.26
CA GLU A 61 -2.03 5.39 22.38
C GLU A 61 -1.97 3.85 22.38
N GLU A 62 -2.33 3.23 21.26
CA GLU A 62 -2.17 1.78 21.06
C GLU A 62 -1.12 1.49 19.98
N SER A 63 -0.29 0.48 20.20
CA SER A 63 0.69 0.08 19.20
C SER A 63 0.05 -0.71 18.07
N VAL A 64 0.46 -0.40 16.85
CA VAL A 64 -0.01 -1.06 15.63
C VAL A 64 1.19 -1.54 14.84
N THR A 65 1.14 -2.76 14.34
CA THR A 65 2.16 -3.27 13.43
C THR A 65 1.78 -2.93 11.98
N LEU A 66 2.75 -2.38 11.27
CA LEU A 66 2.66 -2.11 9.84
C LEU A 66 3.50 -3.14 9.09
N LYS A 67 2.88 -3.80 8.13
CA LYS A 67 3.55 -4.68 7.18
C LYS A 67 3.44 -4.09 5.79
N ILE A 68 4.55 -4.04 5.06
CA ILE A 68 4.60 -3.54 3.69
C ILE A 68 5.24 -4.59 2.79
N LEU A 69 4.57 -4.91 1.69
CA LEU A 69 5.12 -5.74 0.62
C LEU A 69 5.41 -4.83 -0.58
N ILE A 70 6.67 -4.79 -0.97
CA ILE A 70 7.15 -4.02 -2.13
C ILE A 70 7.90 -4.93 -3.09
N PRO A 71 8.15 -4.49 -4.34
CA PRO A 71 9.02 -5.25 -5.25
C PRO A 71 10.41 -5.50 -4.64
N GLU A 72 10.94 -6.69 -4.81
CA GLU A 72 12.21 -7.12 -4.19
C GLU A 72 13.43 -6.31 -4.65
N ASP A 73 13.33 -5.66 -5.80
CA ASP A 73 14.38 -4.80 -6.37
C ASP A 73 14.39 -3.37 -5.77
N HIS A 74 13.52 -3.09 -4.82
CA HIS A 74 13.44 -1.83 -4.10
C HIS A 74 13.71 -1.99 -2.61
N GLU A 75 14.18 -0.89 -1.98
CA GLU A 75 14.40 -0.79 -0.55
C GLU A 75 13.66 0.41 0.02
N ILE A 76 13.14 0.28 1.23
CA ILE A 76 12.60 1.40 1.98
C ILE A 76 13.74 2.11 2.70
N GLU A 77 13.94 3.38 2.41
CA GLU A 77 14.96 4.20 3.06
C GLU A 77 14.49 4.71 4.41
N SER A 78 13.27 5.22 4.49
CA SER A 78 12.68 5.74 5.72
C SER A 78 11.17 5.80 5.63
N ALA A 79 10.51 5.82 6.77
CA ALA A 79 9.08 6.01 6.88
C ALA A 79 8.73 6.79 8.16
N TRP A 80 7.78 7.70 8.07
CA TRP A 80 7.22 8.39 9.24
C TRP A 80 5.77 8.78 9.01
N ILE A 81 5.06 9.01 10.10
CA ILE A 81 3.65 9.41 10.09
C ILE A 81 3.55 10.86 10.55
N GLU A 82 2.74 11.64 9.86
CA GLU A 82 2.44 13.04 10.18
C GLU A 82 0.93 13.25 10.23
N GLY A 83 0.48 14.14 11.11
CA GLY A 83 -0.91 14.62 11.08
C GLY A 83 -1.15 15.55 9.90
N VAL A 84 -2.28 15.37 9.20
CA VAL A 84 -2.65 16.21 8.05
C VAL A 84 -3.48 17.40 8.47
N ASN A 85 -4.51 17.20 9.30
CA ASN A 85 -5.41 18.27 9.76
C ASN A 85 -4.98 18.92 11.09
N MET A 86 -3.98 18.36 11.75
CA MET A 86 -3.36 18.92 12.94
C MET A 86 -1.91 18.46 13.01
N TYR A 87 -0.98 19.37 13.29
CA TYR A 87 0.44 19.02 13.42
C TYR A 87 0.69 18.28 14.74
N MET A 88 1.19 17.07 14.63
CA MET A 88 1.52 16.18 15.77
C MET A 88 2.99 15.77 15.79
N GLY A 89 3.85 16.49 15.06
CA GLY A 89 5.24 16.09 14.85
C GLY A 89 5.37 14.93 13.86
N LYS A 90 6.57 14.38 13.78
CA LYS A 90 6.87 13.22 12.95
C LYS A 90 6.98 12.00 13.85
N ILE A 91 6.20 10.97 13.55
CA ILE A 91 6.24 9.68 14.24
C ILE A 91 7.04 8.72 13.37
N PRO A 92 8.29 8.40 13.72
CA PRO A 92 9.09 7.48 12.91
C PRO A 92 8.53 6.06 12.96
N VAL A 93 8.56 5.37 11.82
CA VAL A 93 8.27 3.95 11.74
C VAL A 93 9.55 3.24 11.32
N LEU A 94 10.16 2.52 12.24
CA LEU A 94 11.37 1.76 11.97
C LEU A 94 11.00 0.45 11.31
N LEU A 95 11.17 0.38 10.00
CA LEU A 95 10.85 -0.79 9.21
C LEU A 95 12.08 -1.67 9.05
N GLU A 96 11.91 -2.96 9.34
CA GLU A 96 12.92 -3.99 9.14
C GLU A 96 12.62 -4.79 7.88
N ASN A 97 13.66 -5.06 7.11
CA ASN A 97 13.56 -5.91 5.92
C ASN A 97 13.57 -7.39 6.33
N ASN A 98 12.47 -8.08 6.09
CA ASN A 98 12.30 -9.50 6.42
C ASN A 98 12.66 -10.43 5.23
N GLY A 99 13.10 -9.86 4.11
CA GLY A 99 13.35 -10.59 2.86
C GLY A 99 12.11 -10.71 1.99
N ASN A 100 12.32 -11.07 0.73
CA ASN A 100 11.25 -11.27 -0.28
C ASN A 100 10.34 -10.05 -0.47
N GLY A 101 10.87 -8.84 -0.30
CA GLY A 101 10.11 -7.59 -0.42
C GLY A 101 9.19 -7.29 0.78
N GLU A 102 9.25 -8.07 1.83
CA GLU A 102 8.47 -7.86 3.05
C GLU A 102 9.21 -7.00 4.07
N TRP A 103 8.54 -5.94 4.54
CA TRP A 103 9.03 -5.03 5.57
C TRP A 103 8.00 -4.94 6.68
N SER A 104 8.45 -4.84 7.91
CA SER A 104 7.55 -4.68 9.06
C SER A 104 8.14 -3.77 10.12
N GLY A 105 7.26 -3.07 10.81
CA GLY A 105 7.58 -2.20 11.92
C GLY A 105 6.33 -1.91 12.73
N TRP A 106 6.47 -1.14 13.78
CA TRP A 106 5.34 -0.74 14.60
C TRP A 106 5.36 0.76 14.84
N PHE A 107 4.22 1.31 15.18
CA PHE A 107 4.07 2.71 15.57
C PHE A 107 2.98 2.86 16.62
N MET A 108 2.99 4.01 17.27
CA MET A 108 1.95 4.43 18.22
C MET A 108 1.61 5.88 17.95
N LEU A 109 0.33 6.17 17.80
CA LEU A 109 -0.17 7.52 17.60
C LEU A 109 -0.43 8.21 18.93
N GLY A 110 -0.15 9.51 19.01
CA GLY A 110 -0.55 10.32 20.13
C GLY A 110 -2.04 10.65 20.09
N SER A 111 -2.60 11.01 21.25
CA SER A 111 -3.95 11.59 21.33
C SER A 111 -3.91 13.05 20.95
N CYS A 112 -4.92 13.53 20.24
CA CYS A 112 -5.09 14.92 19.88
C CYS A 112 -6.52 15.41 20.12
N SER A 113 -6.70 16.72 20.08
CA SER A 113 -8.01 17.34 20.35
C SER A 113 -9.01 17.25 19.21
N GLU A 114 -8.53 16.90 18.00
CA GLU A 114 -9.42 16.71 16.85
C GLU A 114 -10.19 15.41 16.97
N PRO A 115 -11.54 15.42 16.87
CA PRO A 115 -12.35 14.21 16.98
C PRO A 115 -12.06 13.20 15.85
N LEU A 116 -11.76 13.72 14.66
CA LEU A 116 -11.38 12.95 13.49
C LEU A 116 -10.00 13.41 13.06
N MET A 117 -9.02 12.52 13.17
CA MET A 117 -7.64 12.82 12.80
C MET A 117 -7.26 12.12 11.51
N LYS A 118 -6.83 12.89 10.53
CA LYS A 118 -6.28 12.37 9.27
C LYS A 118 -4.76 12.31 9.37
N TRP A 119 -4.21 11.14 9.05
CA TRP A 119 -2.79 10.84 9.10
C TRP A 119 -2.24 10.55 7.72
N GLN A 120 -0.97 10.86 7.54
CA GLN A 120 -0.21 10.59 6.33
C GLN A 120 1.03 9.79 6.71
N LEU A 121 1.14 8.59 6.18
CA LEU A 121 2.38 7.81 6.21
C LEU A 121 3.19 8.18 4.98
N ARG A 122 4.35 8.76 5.19
CA ARG A 122 5.32 9.05 4.13
C ARG A 122 6.31 7.91 4.04
N LEU A 123 6.35 7.28 2.88
CA LEU A 123 7.24 6.16 2.59
C LEU A 123 8.28 6.63 1.57
N ASN A 124 9.53 6.70 1.99
CA ASN A 124 10.63 7.05 1.10
C ASN A 124 11.31 5.78 0.62
N ILE A 125 11.32 5.60 -0.70
CA ILE A 125 11.98 4.48 -1.36
C ILE A 125 13.38 4.94 -1.78
N LYS A 126 14.39 4.13 -1.51
CA LYS A 126 15.78 4.40 -1.87
C LYS A 126 15.92 4.66 -3.37
N ASP A 127 16.69 5.67 -3.73
CA ASP A 127 16.94 6.11 -5.10
C ASP A 127 15.69 6.64 -5.84
N LYS A 128 14.62 7.00 -5.11
CA LYS A 128 13.44 7.67 -5.63
C LYS A 128 13.31 9.07 -5.07
N GLU A 129 13.08 10.05 -5.94
CA GLU A 129 12.92 11.45 -5.54
C GLU A 129 11.57 11.72 -4.89
N SER A 130 10.52 11.06 -5.37
CA SER A 130 9.16 11.24 -4.90
C SER A 130 8.77 10.14 -3.91
N PRO A 131 8.30 10.49 -2.70
CA PRO A 131 7.80 9.52 -1.75
C PRO A 131 6.42 8.98 -2.15
N ASN A 132 6.05 7.85 -1.57
CA ASN A 132 4.67 7.36 -1.59
C ASN A 132 3.95 7.86 -0.34
N TYR A 133 2.70 8.29 -0.50
CA TYR A 133 1.87 8.76 0.59
C TYR A 133 0.68 7.83 0.81
N LEU A 134 0.56 7.33 2.04
CA LEU A 134 -0.51 6.43 2.45
C LEU A 134 -1.32 7.13 3.55
N TYR A 135 -2.63 7.22 3.36
CA TYR A 135 -3.51 7.99 4.25
C TYR A 135 -4.44 7.09 5.03
N PHE A 136 -4.66 7.42 6.28
CA PHE A 136 -5.64 6.78 7.14
C PHE A 136 -6.24 7.77 8.13
N VAL A 137 -7.33 7.38 8.74
CA VAL A 137 -8.11 8.21 9.67
C VAL A 137 -8.30 7.47 10.98
N THR A 138 -8.17 8.21 12.07
CA THR A 138 -8.51 7.71 13.41
C THR A 138 -9.59 8.58 14.03
N GLN A 139 -10.43 7.97 14.87
CA GLN A 139 -11.44 8.66 15.69
C GLN A 139 -10.99 8.64 17.14
N ASN A 140 -11.08 9.80 17.79
CA ASN A 140 -10.80 9.96 19.23
C ASN A 140 -12.08 9.85 20.05
#